data_0998a366ed82278d8056daa344783493
#
_entry.id   0998a366ed82278d8056daa344783493
#
_cell.length_a   1.000
_cell.length_b   1.000
_cell.length_c   1.000
_cell.angle_alpha   90.00
_cell.angle_beta   90.00
_cell.angle_gamma   90.00
#
_symmetry.space_group_name_H-M   'P 1'
#
loop_
_entity.id
_entity.type
_entity.pdbx_description
1 polymer ?
#
loop_
_entity_poly.entity_id
_entity_poly.type
_entity_poly.pdbx_seq_one_letter_code
_entity_poly.pdbx_strand_id
1 'polypeptide(L)'
;MSKIELKILLSPGKIGNVQIKNRIIRSATYTNMASYDGIPTEQQIEFYTTLAKGGTGLINTEITSIDKVGRSMNGQLCLYNDSQIAGHKKLVDAVHEYSGVKIAPQLSHAGRGSFNPKIQPVAPSPILNTLTKKTPRELTIEEIRDIIKNFVDACRRSYESGYDLVQLNAGHGWLLSNFLSPFTNKRKDDYGGDIQGRAKILIDIYNQVKDEMGKKFPITLKLQTNDFLPEGLVLEEGMEIAKMLVDIGYYAIEPSGGGFELAGMGEKPYPSAVVTKPEEENYFLPSVKKLQQIKKDCPIVLMGGVRNPLSAEKFLQEKIVDFIALSRPLIYEPDLPNRWKNGDLSPALCSSCNQCFGTIMTGTLHCPIKKKVERRKKREAQKS
;
A
#
# COMPACT_ATOMS: atom_id res chain seq x y z
N MET A 1 -17.40 -25.55 25.02
CA MET A 1 -16.28 -24.78 24.44
C MET A 1 -16.76 -23.38 24.18
N SER A 2 -16.17 -22.35 24.78
CA SER A 2 -16.53 -20.95 24.51
C SER A 2 -16.28 -20.65 23.02
N LYS A 3 -17.30 -20.10 22.36
CA LYS A 3 -17.21 -19.69 20.95
C LYS A 3 -16.07 -18.64 20.83
N ILE A 4 -15.01 -18.94 20.10
CA ILE A 4 -13.94 -17.96 19.86
C ILE A 4 -14.56 -16.85 19.01
N GLU A 5 -14.52 -15.62 19.50
CA GLU A 5 -15.07 -14.44 18.83
C GLU A 5 -13.98 -13.48 18.43
N LEU A 6 -14.10 -12.89 17.26
CA LEU A 6 -13.18 -11.85 16.77
C LEU A 6 -13.62 -10.46 17.30
N LYS A 7 -13.47 -10.26 18.62
CA LYS A 7 -14.03 -9.08 19.32
C LYS A 7 -13.36 -7.78 18.88
N ILE A 8 -12.02 -7.78 18.70
CA ILE A 8 -11.25 -6.58 18.37
C ILE A 8 -11.11 -6.42 16.86
N LEU A 9 -10.82 -7.48 16.13
CA LEU A 9 -10.68 -7.43 14.67
C LEU A 9 -11.93 -6.84 13.98
N LEU A 10 -13.11 -7.15 14.51
CA LEU A 10 -14.39 -6.67 14.00
C LEU A 10 -14.90 -5.40 14.70
N SER A 11 -14.19 -4.89 15.71
CA SER A 11 -14.56 -3.64 16.38
C SER A 11 -14.07 -2.41 15.62
N PRO A 12 -14.72 -1.25 15.78
CA PRO A 12 -14.26 -0.02 15.17
C PRO A 12 -12.84 0.36 15.59
N GLY A 13 -12.12 1.03 14.67
CA GLY A 13 -10.82 1.63 14.91
C GLY A 13 -10.77 3.07 14.45
N LYS A 14 -9.65 3.76 14.74
CA LYS A 14 -9.50 5.17 14.38
C LYS A 14 -8.09 5.43 13.82
N ILE A 15 -8.01 6.20 12.74
CA ILE A 15 -6.76 6.76 12.18
C ILE A 15 -6.95 8.27 12.09
N GLY A 16 -6.21 9.03 12.88
CA GLY A 16 -6.43 10.45 13.03
C GLY A 16 -7.87 10.73 13.51
N ASN A 17 -8.62 11.51 12.75
CA ASN A 17 -10.05 11.80 12.99
C ASN A 17 -11.01 10.85 12.26
N VAL A 18 -10.50 9.89 11.48
CA VAL A 18 -11.30 8.97 10.66
C VAL A 18 -11.66 7.73 11.45
N GLN A 19 -12.96 7.51 11.66
CA GLN A 19 -13.52 6.29 12.27
C GLN A 19 -13.66 5.21 11.19
N ILE A 20 -13.13 4.01 11.44
CA ILE A 20 -13.16 2.85 10.55
C ILE A 20 -13.98 1.76 11.23
N LYS A 21 -14.95 1.14 10.52
CA LYS A 21 -15.95 0.22 11.10
C LYS A 21 -15.39 -1.08 11.68
N ASN A 22 -14.17 -1.49 11.30
CA ASN A 22 -13.45 -2.64 11.85
C ASN A 22 -11.94 -2.46 11.66
N ARG A 23 -11.12 -3.44 12.10
CA ARG A 23 -9.65 -3.37 12.02
C ARG A 23 -9.08 -3.97 10.74
N ILE A 24 -9.89 -4.18 9.70
CA ILE A 24 -9.47 -4.83 8.45
C ILE A 24 -9.29 -3.78 7.35
N ILE A 25 -8.07 -3.68 6.82
CA ILE A 25 -7.70 -2.77 5.74
C ILE A 25 -7.44 -3.58 4.46
N ARG A 26 -7.93 -3.10 3.32
CA ARG A 26 -7.44 -3.52 2.01
C ARG A 26 -6.09 -2.84 1.77
N SER A 27 -5.00 -3.60 1.77
CA SER A 27 -3.68 -3.09 1.39
C SER A 27 -3.63 -2.79 -0.11
N ALA A 28 -3.08 -1.64 -0.48
CA ALA A 28 -3.00 -1.18 -1.86
C ALA A 28 -2.39 -2.23 -2.80
N THR A 29 -3.00 -2.42 -3.97
CA THR A 29 -2.54 -3.37 -4.98
C THR A 29 -2.92 -2.89 -6.37
N TYR A 30 -1.97 -2.78 -7.26
CA TYR A 30 -2.19 -2.38 -8.64
C TYR A 30 -3.19 -3.31 -9.35
N THR A 31 -4.17 -2.72 -10.05
CA THR A 31 -5.27 -3.46 -10.67
C THR A 31 -5.21 -3.53 -12.19
N ASN A 32 -4.52 -2.59 -12.83
CA ASN A 32 -4.53 -2.37 -14.29
C ASN A 32 -5.95 -2.18 -14.84
N MET A 33 -6.81 -1.45 -14.11
CA MET A 33 -8.21 -1.23 -14.48
C MET A 33 -8.53 0.24 -14.79
N ALA A 34 -7.62 1.19 -14.51
CA ALA A 34 -7.86 2.59 -14.81
C ALA A 34 -7.86 2.86 -16.33
N SER A 35 -8.51 3.94 -16.74
CA SER A 35 -8.48 4.43 -18.11
C SER A 35 -7.06 4.89 -18.50
N TYR A 36 -6.87 5.15 -19.81
CA TYR A 36 -5.59 5.71 -20.28
C TYR A 36 -5.25 7.04 -19.60
N ASP A 37 -6.24 7.85 -19.25
CA ASP A 37 -6.05 9.13 -18.53
C ASP A 37 -5.91 8.96 -17.02
N GLY A 38 -5.86 7.72 -16.53
CA GLY A 38 -5.70 7.40 -15.10
C GLY A 38 -6.96 7.63 -14.26
N ILE A 39 -8.12 7.69 -14.89
CA ILE A 39 -9.43 7.85 -14.24
C ILE A 39 -10.01 6.46 -13.90
N PRO A 40 -10.66 6.26 -12.73
CA PRO A 40 -11.35 5.02 -12.42
C PRO A 40 -12.38 4.64 -13.48
N THR A 41 -12.34 3.41 -13.98
CA THR A 41 -13.36 2.84 -14.88
C THR A 41 -14.49 2.19 -14.07
N GLU A 42 -15.63 1.90 -14.71
CA GLU A 42 -16.74 1.15 -14.09
C GLU A 42 -16.27 -0.21 -13.54
N GLN A 43 -15.39 -0.91 -14.25
CA GLN A 43 -14.79 -2.16 -13.78
C GLN A 43 -14.00 -1.96 -12.48
N GLN A 44 -13.28 -0.86 -12.37
CA GLN A 44 -12.49 -0.56 -11.17
C GLN A 44 -13.40 -0.12 -10.00
N ILE A 45 -14.47 0.62 -10.27
CA ILE A 45 -15.50 0.97 -9.28
C ILE A 45 -16.17 -0.30 -8.76
N GLU A 46 -16.58 -1.22 -9.64
CA GLU A 46 -17.15 -2.52 -9.26
C GLU A 46 -16.17 -3.34 -8.39
N PHE A 47 -14.88 -3.35 -8.74
CA PHE A 47 -13.86 -4.04 -7.95
C PHE A 47 -13.80 -3.51 -6.51
N TYR A 48 -13.76 -2.19 -6.30
CA TYR A 48 -13.68 -1.61 -4.97
C TYR A 48 -15.00 -1.67 -4.20
N THR A 49 -16.14 -1.52 -4.86
CA THR A 49 -17.46 -1.69 -4.22
C THR A 49 -17.71 -3.14 -3.80
N THR A 50 -17.17 -4.12 -4.53
CA THR A 50 -17.20 -5.54 -4.12
C THR A 50 -16.45 -5.75 -2.81
N LEU A 51 -15.30 -5.11 -2.61
CA LEU A 51 -14.56 -5.14 -1.33
C LEU A 51 -15.32 -4.44 -0.19
N ALA A 52 -15.97 -3.32 -0.49
CA ALA A 52 -16.78 -2.58 0.47
C ALA A 52 -17.99 -3.40 0.94
N LYS A 53 -18.72 -4.02 -0.01
CA LYS A 53 -19.80 -4.98 0.23
C LYS A 53 -19.31 -6.19 1.03
N GLY A 54 -18.08 -6.65 0.77
CA GLY A 54 -17.43 -7.77 1.45
C GLY A 54 -17.03 -7.51 2.90
N GLY A 55 -17.23 -6.29 3.41
CA GLY A 55 -17.05 -5.97 4.83
C GLY A 55 -15.72 -5.34 5.19
N THR A 56 -14.87 -4.99 4.23
CA THR A 56 -13.61 -4.27 4.48
C THR A 56 -13.88 -2.92 5.16
N GLY A 57 -13.07 -2.57 6.18
CA GLY A 57 -13.24 -1.32 6.93
C GLY A 57 -12.62 -0.11 6.23
N LEU A 58 -11.37 -0.23 5.77
CA LEU A 58 -10.67 0.78 4.99
C LEU A 58 -10.11 0.15 3.71
N ILE A 59 -10.31 0.81 2.59
CA ILE A 59 -9.79 0.41 1.29
C ILE A 59 -8.69 1.38 0.87
N ASN A 60 -7.41 0.96 0.95
CA ASN A 60 -6.36 1.63 0.19
C ASN A 60 -6.46 1.15 -1.26
N THR A 61 -6.65 2.08 -2.19
CA THR A 61 -6.71 1.77 -3.61
C THR A 61 -5.33 1.34 -4.13
N GLU A 62 -5.16 1.26 -5.44
CA GLU A 62 -3.83 0.99 -6.01
C GLU A 62 -2.91 2.22 -5.93
N ILE A 63 -1.63 2.01 -6.35
CA ILE A 63 -0.71 3.12 -6.57
C ILE A 63 -1.34 4.14 -7.52
N THR A 64 -1.45 5.39 -7.06
CA THR A 64 -2.03 6.51 -7.80
C THR A 64 -0.92 7.51 -8.11
N SER A 65 -0.66 7.75 -9.40
CA SER A 65 0.45 8.61 -9.81
C SER A 65 0.17 10.08 -9.55
N ILE A 66 1.18 10.78 -9.02
CA ILE A 66 1.13 12.22 -8.69
C ILE A 66 1.63 13.12 -9.83
N ASP A 67 2.22 12.54 -10.87
CA ASP A 67 2.62 13.21 -12.10
C ASP A 67 2.75 12.24 -13.28
N LYS A 68 3.04 12.78 -14.48
CA LYS A 68 3.15 11.99 -15.71
C LYS A 68 4.42 11.13 -15.73
N VAL A 69 5.55 11.64 -15.21
CA VAL A 69 6.83 10.93 -15.16
C VAL A 69 6.79 9.83 -14.12
N GLY A 70 6.07 10.06 -13.02
CA GLY A 70 5.85 9.09 -11.95
C GLY A 70 4.88 7.98 -12.28
N ARG A 71 4.25 7.97 -13.44
CA ARG A 71 3.35 6.90 -13.87
C ARG A 71 4.13 5.68 -14.34
N SER A 72 3.91 4.55 -13.72
CA SER A 72 4.62 3.30 -14.03
C SER A 72 4.00 2.52 -15.19
N MET A 73 2.67 2.49 -15.28
CA MET A 73 1.90 1.62 -16.21
C MET A 73 0.63 2.30 -16.71
N ASN A 74 0.15 1.91 -17.92
CA ASN A 74 -0.98 2.58 -18.57
C ASN A 74 -2.32 2.49 -17.82
N GLY A 75 -2.63 1.34 -17.22
CA GLY A 75 -3.88 1.14 -16.46
C GLY A 75 -3.80 1.57 -15.00
N GLN A 76 -2.88 2.48 -14.65
CA GLN A 76 -2.68 2.99 -13.30
C GLN A 76 -3.53 4.23 -13.06
N LEU A 77 -4.12 4.33 -11.87
CA LEU A 77 -4.78 5.55 -11.38
C LEU A 77 -3.80 6.72 -11.34
N CYS A 78 -4.30 7.90 -11.66
CA CYS A 78 -3.55 9.15 -11.65
C CYS A 78 -4.37 10.25 -10.97
N LEU A 79 -3.69 11.13 -10.22
CA LEU A 79 -4.33 12.27 -9.57
C LEU A 79 -3.42 13.52 -9.63
N TYR A 80 -2.85 13.76 -10.82
CA TYR A 80 -1.95 14.88 -11.07
C TYR A 80 -2.61 16.07 -11.79
N ASN A 81 -3.90 15.92 -12.15
CA ASN A 81 -4.67 16.97 -12.84
C ASN A 81 -6.06 17.08 -12.20
N ASP A 82 -6.57 18.30 -12.07
CA ASP A 82 -7.89 18.56 -11.47
C ASP A 82 -9.04 17.92 -12.27
N SER A 83 -8.87 17.73 -13.60
CA SER A 83 -9.85 17.00 -14.43
C SER A 83 -10.09 15.54 -13.97
N GLN A 84 -9.17 14.96 -13.19
CA GLN A 84 -9.28 13.59 -12.67
C GLN A 84 -10.14 13.52 -11.41
N ILE A 85 -10.37 14.63 -10.71
CA ILE A 85 -11.13 14.72 -9.46
C ILE A 85 -12.53 14.12 -9.62
N ALA A 86 -13.26 14.49 -10.66
CA ALA A 86 -14.62 14.02 -10.89
C ALA A 86 -14.72 12.48 -11.03
N GLY A 87 -13.74 11.86 -11.70
CA GLY A 87 -13.68 10.40 -11.83
C GLY A 87 -13.38 9.70 -10.50
N HIS A 88 -12.42 10.24 -9.74
CA HIS A 88 -12.13 9.73 -8.39
C HIS A 88 -13.32 9.91 -7.45
N LYS A 89 -14.04 11.04 -7.54
CA LYS A 89 -15.25 11.27 -6.74
C LYS A 89 -16.31 10.20 -7.00
N LYS A 90 -16.55 9.80 -8.24
CA LYS A 90 -17.49 8.70 -8.56
C LYS A 90 -17.11 7.39 -7.86
N LEU A 91 -15.82 7.04 -7.83
CA LEU A 91 -15.34 5.88 -7.11
C LEU A 91 -15.58 6.01 -5.61
N VAL A 92 -15.25 7.16 -5.02
CA VAL A 92 -15.41 7.42 -3.59
C VAL A 92 -16.88 7.36 -3.19
N ASP A 93 -17.76 8.05 -3.92
CA ASP A 93 -19.19 8.07 -3.68
C ASP A 93 -19.77 6.64 -3.71
N ALA A 94 -19.41 5.82 -4.72
CA ALA A 94 -19.86 4.44 -4.83
C ALA A 94 -19.40 3.54 -3.67
N VAL A 95 -18.20 3.75 -3.14
CA VAL A 95 -17.72 3.02 -1.97
C VAL A 95 -18.42 3.49 -0.70
N HIS A 96 -18.70 4.77 -0.57
CA HIS A 96 -19.39 5.36 0.59
C HIS A 96 -20.89 4.97 0.68
N GLU A 97 -21.50 4.42 -0.36
CA GLU A 97 -22.82 3.78 -0.28
C GLU A 97 -22.84 2.62 0.74
N TYR A 98 -21.68 2.03 1.02
CA TYR A 98 -21.52 0.97 2.03
C TYR A 98 -21.17 1.57 3.40
N SER A 99 -22.14 1.59 4.30
CA SER A 99 -22.02 2.23 5.62
C SER A 99 -20.72 1.90 6.37
N GLY A 100 -20.04 2.94 6.80
CA GLY A 100 -18.82 2.88 7.64
C GLY A 100 -17.57 2.40 6.92
N VAL A 101 -17.61 2.15 5.60
CA VAL A 101 -16.40 1.88 4.80
C VAL A 101 -15.69 3.20 4.52
N LYS A 102 -14.37 3.17 4.61
CA LYS A 102 -13.47 4.27 4.32
C LYS A 102 -12.60 3.92 3.13
N ILE A 103 -12.16 4.95 2.36
CA ILE A 103 -11.34 4.77 1.17
C ILE A 103 -10.23 5.82 1.11
N ALA A 104 -9.04 5.40 0.66
CA ALA A 104 -7.85 6.23 0.52
C ALA A 104 -7.10 5.90 -0.77
N PRO A 105 -6.58 6.87 -1.52
CA PRO A 105 -5.64 6.59 -2.59
C PRO A 105 -4.26 6.30 -2.00
N GLN A 106 -3.48 5.42 -2.65
CA GLN A 106 -2.07 5.31 -2.35
C GLN A 106 -1.27 6.18 -3.32
N LEU A 107 -0.90 7.38 -2.91
CA LEU A 107 -0.12 8.32 -3.73
C LEU A 107 1.29 7.81 -3.94
N SER A 108 1.76 7.82 -5.20
CA SER A 108 3.03 7.20 -5.57
C SER A 108 3.66 7.91 -6.76
N HIS A 109 4.99 7.81 -6.84
CA HIS A 109 5.79 8.13 -8.02
C HIS A 109 6.69 6.94 -8.34
N ALA A 110 6.72 6.51 -9.60
CA ALA A 110 7.43 5.30 -10.01
C ALA A 110 8.94 5.36 -9.74
N GLY A 111 9.54 6.55 -9.79
CA GLY A 111 10.98 6.68 -9.63
C GLY A 111 11.72 5.82 -10.66
N ARG A 112 12.72 5.08 -10.19
CA ARG A 112 13.49 4.13 -11.02
C ARG A 112 12.70 2.88 -11.44
N GLY A 113 11.49 2.66 -10.85
CA GLY A 113 10.64 1.50 -11.09
C GLY A 113 9.65 1.66 -12.25
N SER A 114 9.81 2.66 -13.13
CA SER A 114 8.90 2.84 -14.27
C SER A 114 9.06 1.73 -15.31
N PHE A 115 7.96 0.99 -15.57
CA PHE A 115 7.86 0.02 -16.65
C PHE A 115 7.50 0.66 -18.00
N ASN A 116 7.17 1.95 -18.03
CA ASN A 116 6.83 2.64 -19.27
C ASN A 116 8.11 2.84 -20.12
N PRO A 117 8.19 2.25 -21.34
CA PRO A 117 9.39 2.34 -22.16
C PRO A 117 9.66 3.76 -22.71
N LYS A 118 8.65 4.62 -22.73
CA LYS A 118 8.74 5.99 -23.25
C LYS A 118 9.20 7.01 -22.19
N ILE A 119 9.29 6.60 -20.92
CA ILE A 119 9.67 7.49 -19.81
C ILE A 119 11.12 7.21 -19.42
N GLN A 120 11.95 8.26 -19.41
CA GLN A 120 13.23 8.23 -18.73
C GLN A 120 12.96 8.24 -17.22
N PRO A 121 13.28 7.17 -16.47
CA PRO A 121 13.05 7.16 -15.04
C PRO A 121 13.96 8.16 -14.32
N VAL A 122 13.50 8.63 -13.17
CA VAL A 122 14.25 9.53 -12.30
C VAL A 122 14.39 8.92 -10.90
N ALA A 123 15.46 9.28 -10.19
CA ALA A 123 15.71 8.77 -8.83
C ALA A 123 16.63 9.73 -8.06
N PRO A 124 16.82 9.54 -6.74
CA PRO A 124 17.81 10.31 -5.99
C PRO A 124 19.23 10.13 -6.55
N SER A 125 19.58 8.95 -7.10
CA SER A 125 20.89 8.71 -7.73
C SER A 125 20.76 7.74 -8.91
N PRO A 126 21.71 7.74 -9.88
CA PRO A 126 21.61 6.98 -11.13
C PRO A 126 22.02 5.51 -10.95
N ILE A 127 21.37 4.80 -10.03
CA ILE A 127 21.62 3.38 -9.75
C ILE A 127 20.75 2.52 -10.66
N LEU A 128 21.35 1.60 -11.43
CA LEU A 128 20.67 0.68 -12.33
C LEU A 128 19.56 -0.10 -11.61
N ASN A 129 18.36 -0.11 -12.16
CA ASN A 129 17.29 -1.00 -11.71
C ASN A 129 17.46 -2.36 -12.41
N THR A 130 17.72 -3.42 -11.63
CA THR A 130 18.00 -4.77 -12.15
C THR A 130 16.78 -5.45 -12.81
N LEU A 131 15.55 -5.07 -12.41
CA LEU A 131 14.32 -5.60 -12.98
C LEU A 131 13.95 -4.91 -14.30
N THR A 132 13.94 -3.58 -14.34
CA THR A 132 13.56 -2.81 -15.54
C THR A 132 14.71 -2.65 -16.53
N LYS A 133 15.96 -2.95 -16.11
CA LYS A 133 17.21 -2.77 -16.89
C LYS A 133 17.44 -1.32 -17.32
N LYS A 134 16.89 -0.36 -16.58
CA LYS A 134 17.05 1.07 -16.85
C LYS A 134 17.89 1.73 -15.75
N THR A 135 18.77 2.64 -16.14
CA THR A 135 19.45 3.55 -15.24
C THR A 135 18.66 4.86 -15.18
N PRO A 136 18.16 5.24 -14.00
CA PRO A 136 17.45 6.52 -13.86
C PRO A 136 18.41 7.70 -14.00
N ARG A 137 17.87 8.85 -14.37
CA ARG A 137 18.57 10.13 -14.24
C ARG A 137 18.44 10.61 -12.79
N GLU A 138 19.51 11.19 -12.27
CA GLU A 138 19.47 11.83 -10.95
C GLU A 138 18.58 13.08 -10.98
N LEU A 139 17.77 13.27 -9.93
CA LEU A 139 16.93 14.44 -9.75
C LEU A 139 17.78 15.65 -9.29
N THR A 140 17.48 16.83 -9.83
CA THR A 140 17.97 18.10 -9.25
C THR A 140 17.19 18.44 -7.98
N ILE A 141 17.69 19.40 -7.20
CA ILE A 141 17.01 19.92 -6.00
C ILE A 141 15.67 20.55 -6.36
N GLU A 142 15.60 21.29 -7.47
CA GLU A 142 14.38 21.91 -7.98
C GLU A 142 13.33 20.83 -8.33
N GLU A 143 13.73 19.79 -9.05
CA GLU A 143 12.84 18.69 -9.39
C GLU A 143 12.34 17.93 -8.14
N ILE A 144 13.16 17.80 -7.09
CA ILE A 144 12.73 17.24 -5.81
C ILE A 144 11.63 18.12 -5.18
N ARG A 145 11.81 19.45 -5.20
CA ARG A 145 10.79 20.41 -4.72
C ARG A 145 9.49 20.34 -5.53
N ASP A 146 9.59 20.20 -6.85
CA ASP A 146 8.43 20.01 -7.73
C ASP A 146 7.69 18.70 -7.42
N ILE A 147 8.42 17.60 -7.17
CA ILE A 147 7.85 16.33 -6.77
C ILE A 147 7.15 16.44 -5.42
N ILE A 148 7.75 17.12 -4.44
CA ILE A 148 7.12 17.39 -3.14
C ILE A 148 5.80 18.14 -3.36
N LYS A 149 5.82 19.21 -4.15
CA LYS A 149 4.61 19.96 -4.50
C LYS A 149 3.56 19.09 -5.20
N ASN A 150 3.95 18.20 -6.11
CA ASN A 150 3.03 17.26 -6.78
C ASN A 150 2.35 16.31 -5.78
N PHE A 151 3.07 15.84 -4.73
CA PHE A 151 2.46 15.07 -3.65
C PHE A 151 1.45 15.90 -2.86
N VAL A 152 1.77 17.15 -2.54
CA VAL A 152 0.86 18.09 -1.84
C VAL A 152 -0.40 18.35 -2.65
N ASP A 153 -0.25 18.67 -3.93
CA ASP A 153 -1.36 18.87 -4.87
C ASP A 153 -2.23 17.61 -5.02
N ALA A 154 -1.62 16.42 -5.04
CA ALA A 154 -2.35 15.15 -5.07
C ALA A 154 -3.11 14.88 -3.76
N CYS A 155 -2.57 15.28 -2.60
CA CYS A 155 -3.31 15.25 -1.33
C CYS A 155 -4.53 16.18 -1.37
N ARG A 156 -4.40 17.41 -1.88
CA ARG A 156 -5.51 18.34 -2.08
C ARG A 156 -6.59 17.73 -3.00
N ARG A 157 -6.21 17.21 -4.17
CA ARG A 157 -7.13 16.55 -5.10
C ARG A 157 -7.80 15.33 -4.47
N SER A 158 -7.10 14.59 -3.63
CA SER A 158 -7.68 13.46 -2.90
C SER A 158 -8.78 13.94 -1.95
N TYR A 159 -8.54 15.01 -1.20
CA TYR A 159 -9.54 15.62 -0.33
C TYR A 159 -10.76 16.12 -1.12
N GLU A 160 -10.53 16.84 -2.21
CA GLU A 160 -11.60 17.36 -3.09
C GLU A 160 -12.40 16.23 -3.78
N SER A 161 -11.78 15.07 -4.01
CA SER A 161 -12.46 13.86 -4.51
C SER A 161 -13.29 13.16 -3.43
N GLY A 162 -13.21 13.57 -2.16
CA GLY A 162 -13.98 13.00 -1.05
C GLY A 162 -13.31 11.79 -0.38
N TYR A 163 -12.05 11.48 -0.65
CA TYR A 163 -11.32 10.45 0.08
C TYR A 163 -11.22 10.78 1.57
N ASP A 164 -11.26 9.76 2.42
CA ASP A 164 -11.24 9.93 3.88
C ASP A 164 -9.84 10.25 4.44
N LEU A 165 -8.80 9.77 3.79
CA LEU A 165 -7.39 9.96 4.11
C LEU A 165 -6.53 9.63 2.88
N VAL A 166 -5.21 9.81 2.96
CA VAL A 166 -4.26 9.36 1.94
C VAL A 166 -3.22 8.44 2.55
N GLN A 167 -2.67 7.53 1.73
CA GLN A 167 -1.46 6.79 2.04
C GLN A 167 -0.35 7.16 1.06
N LEU A 168 0.83 7.57 1.56
CA LEU A 168 2.01 7.74 0.71
C LEU A 168 2.73 6.40 0.55
N ASN A 169 3.15 6.09 -0.67
CA ASN A 169 3.90 4.87 -0.96
C ASN A 169 5.42 5.11 -0.82
N ALA A 170 5.94 4.92 0.38
CA ALA A 170 7.36 5.00 0.69
C ALA A 170 7.99 3.60 0.84
N GLY A 171 7.63 2.67 -0.04
CA GLY A 171 8.13 1.28 -0.03
C GLY A 171 8.41 0.70 -1.41
N HIS A 172 8.97 -0.49 -1.44
CA HIS A 172 9.07 -1.42 -2.56
C HIS A 172 9.90 -0.95 -3.77
N GLY A 173 10.86 -0.05 -3.55
CA GLY A 173 11.70 0.47 -4.64
C GLY A 173 11.06 1.60 -5.45
N TRP A 174 9.88 2.12 -5.04
CA TRP A 174 9.30 3.34 -5.60
C TRP A 174 10.06 4.58 -5.12
N LEU A 175 9.80 5.75 -5.72
CA LEU A 175 10.62 6.94 -5.54
C LEU A 175 10.89 7.30 -4.07
N LEU A 176 9.86 7.38 -3.22
CA LEU A 176 10.03 7.77 -1.82
C LEU A 176 10.93 6.78 -1.06
N SER A 177 10.79 5.47 -1.31
CA SER A 177 11.69 4.48 -0.72
C SER A 177 13.11 4.52 -1.30
N ASN A 178 13.27 4.99 -2.55
CA ASN A 178 14.60 5.18 -3.11
C ASN A 178 15.38 6.29 -2.38
N PHE A 179 14.69 7.30 -1.84
CA PHE A 179 15.34 8.30 -1.00
C PHE A 179 15.78 7.73 0.35
N LEU A 180 14.98 6.84 0.95
CA LEU A 180 15.26 6.25 2.26
C LEU A 180 16.47 5.29 2.26
N SER A 181 16.63 4.54 1.17
CA SER A 181 17.63 3.48 1.04
C SER A 181 19.03 4.03 0.76
N PRO A 182 20.05 3.71 1.57
CA PRO A 182 21.43 4.08 1.26
C PRO A 182 21.99 3.35 0.02
N PHE A 183 21.35 2.25 -0.40
CA PHE A 183 21.69 1.55 -1.65
C PHE A 183 21.33 2.39 -2.89
N THR A 184 20.15 3.03 -2.91
CA THR A 184 19.65 3.79 -4.05
C THR A 184 19.85 5.31 -3.95
N ASN A 185 20.18 5.82 -2.76
CA ASN A 185 20.44 7.24 -2.51
C ASN A 185 21.91 7.46 -2.13
N LYS A 186 22.71 7.92 -3.09
CA LYS A 186 24.13 8.25 -2.92
C LYS A 186 24.37 9.77 -2.93
N ARG A 187 23.30 10.57 -2.74
CA ARG A 187 23.35 12.03 -2.68
C ARG A 187 24.20 12.52 -1.49
N LYS A 188 24.80 13.70 -1.66
CA LYS A 188 25.60 14.37 -0.62
C LYS A 188 25.02 15.74 -0.23
N ASP A 189 23.82 16.08 -0.77
CA ASP A 189 23.08 17.27 -0.44
C ASP A 189 22.01 16.97 0.64
N ASP A 190 21.15 17.94 0.92
CA ASP A 190 20.12 17.88 1.97
C ASP A 190 19.15 16.67 1.88
N TYR A 191 19.05 16.02 0.71
CA TYR A 191 18.17 14.87 0.48
C TYR A 191 18.91 13.52 0.46
N GLY A 192 20.12 13.46 1.01
CA GLY A 192 20.95 12.25 1.07
C GLY A 192 21.89 12.22 2.26
N GLY A 193 22.97 11.41 2.16
CA GLY A 193 23.96 11.27 3.23
C GLY A 193 23.43 10.48 4.43
N ASP A 194 23.15 11.14 5.54
CA ASP A 194 22.68 10.52 6.77
C ASP A 194 21.17 10.16 6.75
N ILE A 195 20.70 9.59 7.85
CA ILE A 195 19.30 9.15 8.00
C ILE A 195 18.33 10.35 7.89
N GLN A 196 18.70 11.50 8.44
CA GLN A 196 17.90 12.73 8.41
C GLN A 196 17.72 13.23 6.98
N GLY A 197 18.81 13.33 6.22
CA GLY A 197 18.77 13.74 4.82
C GLY A 197 17.97 12.76 3.95
N ARG A 198 18.13 11.45 4.15
CA ARG A 198 17.34 10.45 3.43
C ARG A 198 15.86 10.49 3.75
N ALA A 199 15.47 10.84 4.98
CA ALA A 199 14.07 10.97 5.39
C ALA A 199 13.43 12.32 5.00
N LYS A 200 14.25 13.32 4.65
CA LYS A 200 13.85 14.73 4.46
C LYS A 200 12.68 14.89 3.48
N ILE A 201 12.67 14.14 2.37
CA ILE A 201 11.58 14.25 1.39
C ILE A 201 10.20 13.94 2.01
N LEU A 202 10.10 12.93 2.89
CA LEU A 202 8.85 12.60 3.59
C LEU A 202 8.50 13.67 4.64
N ILE A 203 9.49 14.24 5.29
CA ILE A 203 9.31 15.33 6.27
C ILE A 203 8.77 16.57 5.56
N ASP A 204 9.37 16.94 4.43
CA ASP A 204 8.97 18.13 3.66
C ASP A 204 7.56 17.97 3.07
N ILE A 205 7.21 16.78 2.52
CA ILE A 205 5.85 16.49 2.07
C ILE A 205 4.85 16.67 3.21
N TYR A 206 5.10 16.07 4.37
CA TYR A 206 4.20 16.17 5.52
C TYR A 206 3.99 17.61 5.96
N ASN A 207 5.07 18.37 6.13
CA ASN A 207 5.01 19.75 6.58
C ASN A 207 4.23 20.62 5.60
N GLN A 208 4.50 20.54 4.29
CA GLN A 208 3.78 21.31 3.28
C GLN A 208 2.29 20.94 3.22
N VAL A 209 1.93 19.64 3.27
CA VAL A 209 0.51 19.25 3.34
C VAL A 209 -0.15 19.79 4.60
N LYS A 210 0.54 19.75 5.73
CA LYS A 210 0.02 20.30 7.00
C LYS A 210 -0.18 21.81 6.94
N ASP A 211 0.73 22.54 6.30
CA ASP A 211 0.64 24.00 6.16
C ASP A 211 -0.50 24.40 5.21
N GLU A 212 -0.71 23.66 4.10
CA GLU A 212 -1.75 23.98 3.11
C GLU A 212 -3.15 23.48 3.52
N MET A 213 -3.24 22.30 4.12
CA MET A 213 -4.53 21.62 4.39
C MET A 213 -4.88 21.50 5.87
N GLY A 214 -3.96 21.84 6.76
CA GLY A 214 -4.12 21.67 8.20
C GLY A 214 -4.12 20.20 8.62
N LYS A 215 -4.60 19.94 9.86
CA LYS A 215 -4.62 18.58 10.44
C LYS A 215 -5.90 17.80 10.13
N LYS A 216 -6.79 18.31 9.28
CA LYS A 216 -8.11 17.73 9.04
C LYS A 216 -8.08 16.50 8.14
N PHE A 217 -7.05 16.38 7.30
CA PHE A 217 -6.93 15.28 6.33
C PHE A 217 -5.73 14.39 6.69
N PRO A 218 -5.95 13.17 7.22
CA PRO A 218 -4.87 12.33 7.70
C PRO A 218 -3.99 11.81 6.56
N ILE A 219 -2.67 11.86 6.76
CA ILE A 219 -1.65 11.28 5.88
C ILE A 219 -1.07 10.06 6.58
N THR A 220 -1.12 8.91 5.92
CA THR A 220 -0.55 7.65 6.39
C THR A 220 0.60 7.20 5.50
N LEU A 221 1.38 6.23 5.96
CA LEU A 221 2.53 5.73 5.22
C LEU A 221 2.47 4.22 5.03
N LYS A 222 2.80 3.76 3.81
CA LYS A 222 3.41 2.45 3.62
C LYS A 222 4.93 2.68 3.60
N LEU A 223 5.61 2.24 4.65
CA LEU A 223 6.99 2.62 4.92
C LEU A 223 7.97 1.46 4.70
N GLN A 224 8.99 1.68 3.89
CA GLN A 224 10.15 0.81 3.81
C GLN A 224 10.88 0.79 5.14
N THR A 225 10.95 -0.37 5.78
CA THR A 225 11.64 -0.56 7.05
C THR A 225 12.91 -1.39 6.92
N ASN A 226 13.05 -2.12 5.81
CA ASN A 226 14.22 -2.94 5.51
C ASN A 226 14.27 -3.23 4.00
N ASP A 227 15.41 -3.09 3.38
CA ASP A 227 15.60 -3.44 1.97
C ASP A 227 15.83 -4.94 1.77
N PHE A 228 16.29 -5.64 2.80
CA PHE A 228 16.77 -7.03 2.74
C PHE A 228 17.92 -7.21 1.73
N LEU A 229 18.72 -6.16 1.53
CA LEU A 229 19.86 -6.12 0.62
C LEU A 229 21.13 -5.76 1.37
N PRO A 230 22.31 -6.28 0.94
CA PRO A 230 23.59 -5.71 1.36
C PRO A 230 23.65 -4.21 1.04
N GLU A 231 24.22 -3.42 1.93
CA GLU A 231 24.33 -1.95 1.81
C GLU A 231 22.98 -1.21 1.66
N GLY A 232 21.85 -1.90 1.83
CA GLY A 232 20.52 -1.34 1.82
C GLY A 232 20.10 -0.81 3.18
N LEU A 233 18.86 -0.28 3.24
CA LEU A 233 18.24 0.14 4.50
C LEU A 233 18.07 -1.07 5.42
N VAL A 234 18.69 -1.01 6.60
CA VAL A 234 18.52 -2.04 7.65
C VAL A 234 17.39 -1.67 8.59
N LEU A 235 16.88 -2.66 9.33
CA LEU A 235 15.70 -2.47 10.18
C LEU A 235 15.92 -1.39 11.26
N GLU A 236 17.10 -1.29 11.80
CA GLU A 236 17.47 -0.31 12.82
C GLU A 236 17.35 1.13 12.28
N GLU A 237 17.92 1.42 11.13
CA GLU A 237 17.77 2.72 10.46
C GLU A 237 16.30 2.98 10.06
N GLY A 238 15.59 1.94 9.59
CA GLY A 238 14.16 2.03 9.28
C GLY A 238 13.31 2.43 10.49
N MET A 239 13.70 2.01 11.70
CA MET A 239 13.04 2.42 12.95
C MET A 239 13.38 3.87 13.34
N GLU A 240 14.60 4.33 13.11
CA GLU A 240 14.97 5.74 13.34
C GLU A 240 14.20 6.67 12.41
N ILE A 241 14.09 6.31 11.13
CA ILE A 241 13.24 7.04 10.17
C ILE A 241 11.79 7.02 10.64
N ALA A 242 11.25 5.85 10.99
CA ALA A 242 9.87 5.73 11.45
C ALA A 242 9.60 6.61 12.69
N LYS A 243 10.55 6.66 13.63
CA LYS A 243 10.44 7.53 14.80
C LYS A 243 10.33 9.00 14.42
N MET A 244 11.18 9.50 13.52
CA MET A 244 11.09 10.88 13.03
C MET A 244 9.73 11.16 12.40
N LEU A 245 9.20 10.22 11.58
CA LEU A 245 7.91 10.38 10.90
C LEU A 245 6.72 10.31 11.87
N VAL A 246 6.80 9.51 12.92
CA VAL A 246 5.83 9.51 14.04
C VAL A 246 5.88 10.83 14.79
N ASP A 247 7.08 11.33 15.08
CA ASP A 247 7.29 12.56 15.86
C ASP A 247 6.74 13.80 15.16
N ILE A 248 6.83 13.88 13.82
CA ILE A 248 6.23 14.99 13.07
C ILE A 248 4.72 14.86 12.90
N GLY A 249 4.13 13.65 13.07
CA GLY A 249 2.68 13.46 13.20
C GLY A 249 2.00 12.68 12.06
N TYR A 250 2.70 11.83 11.32
CA TYR A 250 2.03 10.89 10.43
C TYR A 250 1.02 10.03 11.20
N TYR A 251 -0.15 9.80 10.59
CA TYR A 251 -1.33 9.28 11.29
C TYR A 251 -1.44 7.75 11.35
N ALA A 252 -0.70 7.00 10.54
CA ALA A 252 -0.54 5.55 10.65
C ALA A 252 0.66 5.07 9.82
N ILE A 253 1.28 3.97 10.23
CA ILE A 253 2.38 3.31 9.51
C ILE A 253 1.99 1.86 9.21
N GLU A 254 2.07 1.49 7.92
CA GLU A 254 2.03 0.13 7.40
C GLU A 254 3.46 -0.26 7.02
N PRO A 255 4.24 -0.95 7.90
CA PRO A 255 5.62 -1.32 7.60
C PRO A 255 5.69 -2.33 6.46
N SER A 256 6.68 -2.16 5.62
CA SER A 256 6.96 -3.02 4.49
C SER A 256 8.47 -3.10 4.22
N GLY A 257 8.88 -3.79 3.17
CA GLY A 257 10.29 -3.92 2.84
C GLY A 257 10.54 -4.61 1.51
N GLY A 258 11.81 -4.65 1.12
CA GLY A 258 12.25 -5.20 -0.16
C GLY A 258 11.94 -4.29 -1.34
N GLY A 259 12.34 -4.71 -2.53
CA GLY A 259 12.19 -3.91 -3.73
C GLY A 259 12.46 -4.69 -5.02
N PHE A 260 12.69 -3.96 -6.09
CA PHE A 260 12.92 -4.53 -7.43
C PHE A 260 14.21 -5.38 -7.52
N GLU A 261 15.20 -5.07 -6.69
CA GLU A 261 16.48 -5.78 -6.65
C GLU A 261 16.32 -7.24 -6.27
N LEU A 262 15.55 -7.53 -5.22
CA LEU A 262 15.29 -8.90 -4.76
C LEU A 262 14.64 -9.74 -5.85
N ALA A 263 13.67 -9.18 -6.57
CA ALA A 263 13.06 -9.86 -7.71
C ALA A 263 14.06 -10.13 -8.84
N GLY A 264 14.98 -9.19 -9.09
CA GLY A 264 16.06 -9.31 -10.09
C GLY A 264 17.14 -10.32 -9.71
N MET A 265 17.32 -10.61 -8.42
CA MET A 265 18.29 -11.57 -7.87
C MET A 265 17.72 -12.99 -7.70
N GLY A 266 16.41 -13.18 -7.96
CA GLY A 266 15.73 -14.45 -7.72
C GLY A 266 15.46 -14.75 -6.25
N GLU A 267 15.66 -13.78 -5.38
CA GLU A 267 15.40 -13.85 -3.95
C GLU A 267 13.89 -13.80 -3.63
N LYS A 268 13.53 -14.05 -2.35
CA LYS A 268 12.13 -13.98 -1.92
C LYS A 268 11.52 -12.63 -2.33
N PRO A 269 10.43 -12.61 -3.12
CA PRO A 269 9.89 -11.39 -3.69
C PRO A 269 9.12 -10.59 -2.63
N TYR A 270 9.83 -9.92 -1.72
CA TYR A 270 9.20 -8.93 -0.87
C TYR A 270 8.71 -7.74 -1.72
N PRO A 271 7.57 -7.15 -1.41
CA PRO A 271 6.69 -7.35 -0.23
C PRO A 271 5.70 -8.53 -0.37
N SER A 272 5.75 -9.29 -1.42
CA SER A 272 4.76 -10.33 -1.75
C SER A 272 5.38 -11.71 -1.68
N ALA A 273 5.98 -12.06 -0.53
CA ALA A 273 6.55 -13.37 -0.33
C ALA A 273 5.51 -14.49 -0.52
N VAL A 274 5.93 -15.60 -1.09
CA VAL A 274 5.16 -16.84 -1.11
C VAL A 274 5.11 -17.39 0.31
N VAL A 275 3.93 -17.76 0.77
CA VAL A 275 3.69 -18.33 2.10
C VAL A 275 3.20 -19.75 1.89
N THR A 276 4.00 -20.72 2.28
CA THR A 276 3.71 -22.16 2.14
C THR A 276 3.36 -22.82 3.46
N LYS A 277 3.80 -22.24 4.58
CA LYS A 277 3.63 -22.76 5.92
C LYS A 277 3.11 -21.66 6.86
N PRO A 278 2.41 -22.01 7.94
CA PRO A 278 1.91 -21.01 8.94
C PRO A 278 3.03 -20.14 9.53
N GLU A 279 4.23 -20.69 9.72
CA GLU A 279 5.38 -19.99 10.31
C GLU A 279 5.93 -18.88 9.39
N GLU A 280 5.62 -18.93 8.10
CA GLU A 280 5.99 -17.92 7.11
C GLU A 280 4.95 -16.79 7.02
N GLU A 281 3.81 -16.91 7.71
CA GLU A 281 2.81 -15.84 7.81
C GLU A 281 3.35 -14.65 8.63
N ASN A 282 2.76 -13.49 8.43
CA ASN A 282 3.04 -12.28 9.21
C ASN A 282 4.51 -11.84 9.15
N TYR A 283 5.15 -11.95 7.99
CA TYR A 283 6.60 -11.77 7.85
C TYR A 283 7.12 -10.33 8.12
N PHE A 284 6.25 -9.33 8.27
CA PHE A 284 6.61 -7.99 8.77
C PHE A 284 6.35 -7.81 10.27
N LEU A 285 5.98 -8.87 10.99
CA LEU A 285 5.77 -8.81 12.44
C LEU A 285 7.01 -8.31 13.22
N PRO A 286 8.27 -8.65 12.85
CA PRO A 286 9.46 -8.07 13.48
C PRO A 286 9.51 -6.54 13.42
N SER A 287 9.22 -5.94 12.25
CA SER A 287 9.13 -4.48 12.08
C SER A 287 8.02 -3.89 12.92
N VAL A 288 6.84 -4.53 12.94
CA VAL A 288 5.68 -4.10 13.75
C VAL A 288 6.01 -4.06 15.24
N LYS A 289 6.65 -5.11 15.77
CA LYS A 289 7.02 -5.17 17.20
C LYS A 289 7.97 -4.05 17.62
N LYS A 290 8.92 -3.68 16.75
CA LYS A 290 9.81 -2.54 16.99
C LYS A 290 9.06 -1.20 16.90
N LEU A 291 8.16 -1.04 15.90
CA LEU A 291 7.34 0.16 15.75
C LEU A 291 6.43 0.41 16.96
N GLN A 292 5.90 -0.64 17.59
CA GLN A 292 5.07 -0.50 18.79
C GLN A 292 5.78 0.22 19.93
N GLN A 293 7.10 0.13 20.01
CA GLN A 293 7.90 0.78 21.07
C GLN A 293 8.05 2.29 20.86
N ILE A 294 7.81 2.79 19.64
CA ILE A 294 8.05 4.18 19.24
C ILE A 294 6.81 4.90 18.70
N LYS A 295 5.68 4.20 18.57
CA LYS A 295 4.51 4.67 17.79
C LYS A 295 3.77 5.86 18.36
N LYS A 296 3.86 6.17 19.66
CA LYS A 296 2.98 7.16 20.31
C LYS A 296 1.50 6.88 19.97
N ASP A 297 0.77 7.89 19.48
CA ASP A 297 -0.63 7.80 19.02
C ASP A 297 -0.77 7.40 17.54
N CYS A 298 0.32 6.97 16.88
CA CYS A 298 0.34 6.56 15.47
C CYS A 298 -0.02 5.06 15.35
N PRO A 299 -1.20 4.68 14.85
CA PRO A 299 -1.58 3.27 14.66
C PRO A 299 -0.61 2.53 13.74
N ILE A 300 -0.31 1.28 14.12
CA ILE A 300 0.53 0.38 13.33
C ILE A 300 -0.33 -0.67 12.65
N VAL A 301 -0.09 -0.85 11.35
CA VAL A 301 -0.85 -1.76 10.49
C VAL A 301 0.02 -2.96 10.14
N LEU A 302 -0.38 -4.17 10.51
CA LEU A 302 0.32 -5.39 10.09
C LEU A 302 -0.15 -5.82 8.71
N MET A 303 0.79 -5.90 7.76
CA MET A 303 0.62 -6.54 6.47
C MET A 303 1.67 -7.66 6.27
N GLY A 304 1.52 -8.45 5.23
CA GLY A 304 2.53 -9.43 4.83
C GLY A 304 2.21 -10.86 5.27
N GLY A 305 1.48 -11.61 4.44
CA GLY A 305 1.18 -13.02 4.69
C GLY A 305 0.07 -13.28 5.71
N VAL A 306 -0.66 -12.27 6.16
CA VAL A 306 -1.77 -12.46 7.10
C VAL A 306 -2.90 -13.25 6.42
N ARG A 307 -3.30 -14.38 7.01
CA ARG A 307 -4.34 -15.29 6.49
C ARG A 307 -5.27 -15.80 7.58
N ASN A 308 -4.78 -15.96 8.80
CA ASN A 308 -5.51 -16.56 9.90
C ASN A 308 -6.16 -15.48 10.79
N PRO A 309 -7.51 -15.43 10.92
CA PRO A 309 -8.19 -14.42 11.72
C PRO A 309 -7.92 -14.55 13.21
N LEU A 310 -7.62 -15.76 13.70
CA LEU A 310 -7.33 -15.98 15.13
C LEU A 310 -5.96 -15.40 15.50
N SER A 311 -4.96 -15.53 14.62
CA SER A 311 -3.66 -14.86 14.81
C SER A 311 -3.81 -13.36 14.78
N ALA A 312 -4.62 -12.84 13.83
CA ALA A 312 -4.91 -11.41 13.71
C ALA A 312 -5.58 -10.87 14.98
N GLU A 313 -6.63 -11.55 15.48
CA GLU A 313 -7.31 -11.19 16.73
C GLU A 313 -6.35 -11.18 17.91
N LYS A 314 -5.48 -12.21 18.04
CA LYS A 314 -4.48 -12.30 19.09
C LYS A 314 -3.53 -11.11 19.08
N PHE A 315 -2.99 -10.73 17.92
CA PHE A 315 -2.08 -9.57 17.82
C PHE A 315 -2.75 -8.25 18.21
N LEU A 316 -4.05 -8.10 17.90
CA LEU A 316 -4.84 -6.94 18.32
C LEU A 316 -5.11 -6.94 19.83
N GLN A 317 -5.45 -8.10 20.43
CA GLN A 317 -5.67 -8.27 21.87
C GLN A 317 -4.41 -7.96 22.67
N GLU A 318 -3.26 -8.44 22.21
CA GLU A 318 -1.94 -8.19 22.79
C GLU A 318 -1.43 -6.76 22.47
N LYS A 319 -2.21 -5.95 21.76
CA LYS A 319 -1.85 -4.58 21.33
C LYS A 319 -0.53 -4.51 20.55
N ILE A 320 -0.14 -5.60 19.88
CA ILE A 320 1.03 -5.62 18.98
C ILE A 320 0.77 -4.84 17.72
N VAL A 321 -0.51 -4.79 17.28
CA VAL A 321 -0.97 -4.06 16.11
C VAL A 321 -2.27 -3.30 16.42
N ASP A 322 -2.59 -2.32 15.60
CA ASP A 322 -3.85 -1.57 15.69
C ASP A 322 -4.81 -1.95 14.57
N PHE A 323 -4.27 -2.36 13.41
CA PHE A 323 -5.01 -2.80 12.23
C PHE A 323 -4.29 -3.94 11.50
N ILE A 324 -5.04 -4.68 10.71
CA ILE A 324 -4.57 -5.77 9.84
C ILE A 324 -4.84 -5.40 8.38
N ALA A 325 -3.83 -5.50 7.52
CA ALA A 325 -3.97 -5.22 6.09
C ALA A 325 -3.84 -6.50 5.25
N LEU A 326 -4.84 -6.70 4.38
CA LEU A 326 -4.96 -7.86 3.50
C LEU A 326 -4.89 -7.41 2.03
N SER A 327 -4.05 -8.04 1.22
CA SER A 327 -4.00 -7.84 -0.24
C SER A 327 -4.51 -9.08 -0.97
N ARG A 328 -3.68 -10.09 -1.19
CA ARG A 328 -4.00 -11.31 -1.94
C ARG A 328 -5.20 -12.08 -1.41
N PRO A 329 -5.42 -12.21 -0.10
CA PRO A 329 -6.64 -12.82 0.42
C PRO A 329 -7.91 -12.19 -0.14
N LEU A 330 -7.99 -10.84 -0.20
CA LEU A 330 -9.15 -10.11 -0.72
C LEU A 330 -9.26 -10.12 -2.25
N ILE A 331 -8.23 -10.52 -2.99
CA ILE A 331 -8.35 -10.82 -4.44
C ILE A 331 -9.06 -12.16 -4.65
N TYR A 332 -8.80 -13.12 -3.79
CA TYR A 332 -9.45 -14.44 -3.85
C TYR A 332 -10.87 -14.38 -3.27
N GLU A 333 -11.04 -13.81 -2.08
CA GLU A 333 -12.28 -13.72 -1.29
C GLU A 333 -12.57 -12.26 -0.92
N PRO A 334 -13.20 -11.47 -1.79
CA PRO A 334 -13.56 -10.08 -1.46
C PRO A 334 -14.47 -9.95 -0.23
N ASP A 335 -15.25 -10.99 0.07
CA ASP A 335 -16.19 -11.12 1.18
C ASP A 335 -15.59 -11.77 2.45
N LEU A 336 -14.28 -11.99 2.48
CA LEU A 336 -13.57 -12.61 3.60
C LEU A 336 -13.90 -11.97 4.97
N PRO A 337 -13.96 -10.63 5.14
CA PRO A 337 -14.34 -10.04 6.41
C PRO A 337 -15.77 -10.41 6.88
N ASN A 338 -16.71 -10.48 5.96
CA ASN A 338 -18.07 -10.93 6.27
C ASN A 338 -18.13 -12.42 6.60
N ARG A 339 -17.36 -13.27 5.92
CA ARG A 339 -17.24 -14.70 6.23
C ARG A 339 -16.78 -14.90 7.68
N TRP A 340 -15.72 -14.20 8.08
CA TRP A 340 -15.21 -14.22 9.45
C TRP A 340 -16.24 -13.69 10.47
N LYS A 341 -16.92 -12.59 10.13
CA LYS A 341 -18.01 -12.03 10.95
C LYS A 341 -19.16 -13.00 11.17
N ASN A 342 -19.48 -13.83 10.17
CA ASN A 342 -20.53 -14.82 10.23
C ASN A 342 -20.10 -16.13 10.94
N GLY A 343 -18.89 -16.18 11.50
CA GLY A 343 -18.42 -17.27 12.35
C GLY A 343 -17.61 -18.36 11.65
N ASP A 344 -17.38 -18.29 10.33
CA ASP A 344 -16.42 -19.15 9.67
C ASP A 344 -15.00 -18.56 9.85
N LEU A 345 -14.31 -19.03 10.88
CA LEU A 345 -12.97 -18.57 11.29
C LEU A 345 -11.83 -19.32 10.59
N SER A 346 -12.13 -20.10 9.57
CA SER A 346 -11.09 -20.75 8.76
C SER A 346 -10.16 -19.71 8.11
N PRO A 347 -8.87 -20.01 7.96
CA PRO A 347 -7.93 -19.12 7.26
C PRO A 347 -8.40 -18.76 5.86
N ALA A 348 -7.89 -17.65 5.33
CA ALA A 348 -8.16 -17.23 3.95
C ALA A 348 -7.75 -18.31 2.95
N LEU A 349 -8.56 -18.56 1.93
CA LEU A 349 -8.36 -19.58 0.90
C LEU A 349 -7.22 -19.24 -0.08
N CYS A 350 -6.73 -18.01 -0.07
CA CYS A 350 -5.60 -17.59 -0.88
C CYS A 350 -4.34 -18.37 -0.51
N SER A 351 -3.76 -19.13 -1.45
CA SER A 351 -2.55 -19.92 -1.25
C SER A 351 -1.25 -19.11 -1.29
N SER A 352 -1.32 -17.79 -1.40
CA SER A 352 -0.16 -16.87 -1.52
C SER A 352 0.81 -17.17 -2.66
N CYS A 353 0.37 -17.84 -3.72
CA CYS A 353 1.17 -18.33 -4.85
C CYS A 353 1.66 -17.24 -5.82
N ASN A 354 1.30 -15.99 -5.63
CA ASN A 354 1.64 -14.82 -6.47
C ASN A 354 1.17 -14.85 -7.93
N GLN A 355 0.41 -15.84 -8.38
CA GLN A 355 -0.05 -15.94 -9.79
C GLN A 355 -0.95 -14.74 -10.20
N CYS A 356 -1.59 -14.06 -9.25
CA CYS A 356 -2.36 -12.85 -9.52
C CYS A 356 -1.51 -11.70 -10.08
N PHE A 357 -0.20 -11.61 -9.77
CA PHE A 357 0.68 -10.60 -10.36
C PHE A 357 0.90 -10.82 -11.86
N GLY A 358 0.93 -12.07 -12.33
CA GLY A 358 1.03 -12.34 -13.76
C GLY A 358 -0.16 -11.82 -14.56
N THR A 359 -1.34 -11.71 -13.95
CA THR A 359 -2.56 -11.28 -14.64
C THR A 359 -2.56 -9.80 -15.02
N ILE A 360 -1.87 -8.95 -14.26
CA ILE A 360 -1.76 -7.51 -14.55
C ILE A 360 -0.85 -7.21 -15.74
N MET A 361 0.00 -8.14 -16.14
CA MET A 361 0.86 -8.00 -17.31
C MET A 361 0.12 -8.27 -18.62
N THR A 362 -0.95 -9.05 -18.57
CA THR A 362 -1.73 -9.48 -19.74
C THR A 362 -3.18 -8.98 -19.75
N GLY A 363 -3.61 -8.33 -18.68
CA GLY A 363 -4.97 -7.85 -18.48
C GLY A 363 -5.15 -7.22 -17.11
N THR A 364 -6.31 -7.43 -16.48
CA THR A 364 -6.66 -6.86 -15.18
C THR A 364 -6.44 -7.84 -14.03
N LEU A 365 -6.22 -7.30 -12.83
CA LEU A 365 -5.99 -8.07 -11.61
C LEU A 365 -7.13 -9.06 -11.33
N HIS A 366 -6.81 -10.32 -11.18
CA HIS A 366 -7.72 -11.35 -10.70
C HIS A 366 -6.96 -12.55 -10.12
N CYS A 367 -7.67 -13.47 -9.45
CA CYS A 367 -7.07 -14.72 -9.00
C CYS A 367 -7.26 -15.86 -10.03
N PRO A 368 -6.20 -16.34 -10.71
CA PRO A 368 -6.34 -17.45 -11.66
C PRO A 368 -6.80 -18.75 -11.01
N ILE A 369 -6.36 -19.00 -9.78
CA ILE A 369 -6.74 -20.19 -9.00
C ILE A 369 -8.25 -20.19 -8.72
N LYS A 370 -8.81 -19.07 -8.27
CA LYS A 370 -10.28 -18.91 -8.06
C LYS A 370 -11.04 -19.21 -9.35
N LYS A 371 -10.66 -18.59 -10.47
CA LYS A 371 -11.30 -18.84 -11.77
C LYS A 371 -11.26 -20.30 -12.18
N LYS A 372 -10.14 -21.01 -11.92
CA LYS A 372 -10.01 -22.44 -12.22
C LYS A 372 -10.97 -23.28 -11.36
N VAL A 373 -11.06 -22.99 -10.07
CA VAL A 373 -11.98 -23.68 -9.13
C VAL A 373 -13.44 -23.47 -9.54
N GLU A 374 -13.84 -22.23 -9.86
CA GLU A 374 -15.19 -21.89 -10.30
C GLU A 374 -15.59 -22.59 -11.61
N ARG A 375 -14.67 -22.65 -12.59
CA ARG A 375 -14.87 -23.38 -13.84
C ARG A 375 -15.08 -24.87 -13.62
N ARG A 376 -14.29 -25.46 -12.68
CA ARG A 376 -14.46 -26.86 -12.32
C ARG A 376 -15.82 -27.14 -11.70
N LYS A 377 -16.24 -26.35 -10.71
CA LYS A 377 -17.56 -26.46 -10.06
C LYS A 377 -18.70 -26.34 -11.08
N LYS A 378 -18.62 -25.38 -12.02
CA LYS A 378 -19.62 -25.24 -13.09
C LYS A 378 -19.71 -26.46 -13.99
N ARG A 379 -18.57 -27.08 -14.35
CA ARG A 379 -18.54 -28.32 -15.16
C ARG A 379 -19.11 -29.53 -14.41
N GLU A 380 -18.85 -29.62 -13.11
CA GLU A 380 -19.40 -30.69 -12.25
C GLU A 380 -20.92 -30.54 -12.10
N ALA A 381 -21.44 -29.33 -11.88
CA ALA A 381 -22.85 -29.03 -11.80
C ALA A 381 -23.62 -29.23 -13.12
N GLN A 382 -22.95 -29.18 -14.27
CA GLN A 382 -23.58 -29.46 -15.58
C GLN A 382 -23.60 -30.96 -15.92
N LYS A 383 -22.91 -31.80 -15.14
CA LYS A 383 -22.86 -33.26 -15.32
C LYS A 383 -23.78 -34.02 -14.35
N SER A 384 -24.24 -33.34 -13.27
CA SER A 384 -25.27 -33.79 -12.35
C SER A 384 -26.68 -33.36 -12.80
#